data_cc7ec394253a1f05680b707fdc66a213
#
_entry.id   cc7ec394253a1f05680b707fdc66a213
#
_cell.length_a   1.000
_cell.length_b   1.000
_cell.length_c   1.000
_cell.angle_alpha   90.00
_cell.angle_beta   90.00
_cell.angle_gamma   90.00
#
_symmetry.space_group_name_H-M   'P 1'
#
loop_
_entity.id
_entity.type
_entity.pdbx_description
1 polymer ?
#
loop_
_entity_poly.entity_id
_entity_poly.type
_entity_poly.pdbx_seq_one_letter_code
_entity_poly.pdbx_strand_id
1 'polypeptide(L)'
;ASEDSVTVQTPTSDYDVAVIGGTPAGIAAAIAAGRAGKTVILIEQSPVLGGVLSSGVIRLDDLYVESNSGVIEEFRQRVKAYHRTELAEDPLVKAHLKRDPRFPWNVAEGRAWEPHTAARIYAEIVAEIGAITTRFNEVAVDVEMKDNRVTGVITQDRDNQGKLGKKQAYTAKVIIDATYEADLAAFANVPFRIGREARSEEEPHAGRIYTNFFRGVPGTLKATILPESTGEADDRSQAFTYRLTGKDYGRPDHPYRIKQPPPNYDSAKYRWNKNNKPIIPNRKFDLLGISWGGDLTGYGTRWVLADWEERVKIERIFRNYDLGWLYYIQTEGGSPNIGLPDDEFTDNNNLPYRLYVRQGRRIDGRYTLKESDIHKDLRGNGLRGPLNSDSVAIGVYGIDAHNVQGPTSRKEPRSGEGAAEGTLHLFDVTGPYQIPYGVMVPKQHQGILFPVGISSTHVAMCTVRMEPVWSSLGQAAGVAAALAIDHDLELGDLPVSQIQDELVKQGCVLFFYTDIPRDAPAFEAVQKLSLLGAVANND
;
A
#
# COMPACT_ATOMS: atom_id res chain seq x y z
N ALA A 1 -16.68 23.14 36.23
CA ALA A 1 -16.39 22.54 34.93
C ALA A 1 -16.25 23.68 33.93
N SER A 2 -15.04 24.06 33.58
CA SER A 2 -14.75 25.04 32.55
C SER A 2 -14.71 24.28 31.22
N GLU A 3 -15.61 24.61 30.31
CA GLU A 3 -15.51 24.23 28.91
C GLU A 3 -14.27 24.93 28.34
N ASP A 4 -13.19 24.18 28.14
CA ASP A 4 -12.07 24.63 27.34
C ASP A 4 -12.57 24.75 25.89
N SER A 5 -12.98 25.93 25.50
CA SER A 5 -13.23 26.29 24.12
C SER A 5 -11.89 26.21 23.36
N VAL A 6 -11.64 25.07 22.73
CA VAL A 6 -10.54 24.92 21.79
C VAL A 6 -10.80 25.87 20.63
N THR A 7 -10.14 27.01 20.63
CA THR A 7 -10.15 27.92 19.49
C THR A 7 -9.48 27.22 18.30
N VAL A 8 -10.30 26.71 17.40
CA VAL A 8 -9.86 26.31 16.06
C VAL A 8 -9.36 27.59 15.40
N GLN A 9 -8.09 27.64 15.01
CA GLN A 9 -7.61 28.77 14.23
C GLN A 9 -8.35 28.80 12.89
N THR A 10 -8.72 29.99 12.45
CA THR A 10 -9.28 30.27 11.12
C THR A 10 -8.47 29.54 10.03
N PRO A 11 -9.11 29.00 8.97
CA PRO A 11 -8.42 28.29 7.89
C PRO A 11 -7.19 29.06 7.42
N THR A 12 -6.05 28.40 7.39
CA THR A 12 -4.78 29.10 7.12
C THR A 12 -4.53 29.32 5.64
N SER A 13 -5.26 28.62 4.75
CA SER A 13 -5.28 28.88 3.31
C SER A 13 -6.27 27.98 2.59
N ASP A 14 -6.83 28.48 1.49
CA ASP A 14 -7.66 27.73 0.56
C ASP A 14 -6.78 27.05 -0.48
N TYR A 15 -6.95 25.74 -0.65
CA TYR A 15 -6.30 24.96 -1.69
C TYR A 15 -7.30 24.49 -2.73
N ASP A 16 -6.83 24.18 -3.93
CA ASP A 16 -7.65 23.45 -4.89
C ASP A 16 -7.83 22.00 -4.45
N VAL A 17 -6.75 21.34 -3.99
CA VAL A 17 -6.76 19.94 -3.58
C VAL A 17 -6.05 19.78 -2.24
N ALA A 18 -6.68 19.07 -1.29
CA ALA A 18 -6.04 18.60 -0.07
C ALA A 18 -5.86 17.08 -0.13
N VAL A 19 -4.63 16.62 -0.01
CA VAL A 19 -4.28 15.19 -0.02
C VAL A 19 -3.80 14.80 1.38
N ILE A 20 -4.48 13.81 1.97
CA ILE A 20 -4.14 13.29 3.29
C ILE A 20 -3.45 11.95 3.13
N GLY A 21 -2.22 11.84 3.64
CA GLY A 21 -1.32 10.70 3.51
C GLY A 21 -0.29 10.89 2.39
N GLY A 22 0.97 11.08 2.77
CA GLY A 22 2.14 11.08 1.87
C GLY A 22 2.56 9.66 1.48
N THR A 23 1.58 8.79 1.23
CA THR A 23 1.73 7.44 0.67
C THR A 23 2.04 7.52 -0.82
N PRO A 24 2.49 6.46 -1.48
CA PRO A 24 2.64 6.45 -2.93
C PRO A 24 1.39 6.92 -3.69
N ALA A 25 0.19 6.56 -3.18
CA ALA A 25 -1.08 7.07 -3.73
C ALA A 25 -1.24 8.58 -3.55
N GLY A 26 -1.02 9.09 -2.33
CA GLY A 26 -1.17 10.52 -2.06
C GLY A 26 -0.13 11.37 -2.77
N ILE A 27 1.10 10.90 -2.87
CA ILE A 27 2.16 11.54 -3.65
C ILE A 27 1.76 11.61 -5.13
N ALA A 28 1.30 10.50 -5.69
CA ALA A 28 0.88 10.46 -7.09
C ALA A 28 -0.32 11.38 -7.37
N ALA A 29 -1.28 11.45 -6.42
CA ALA A 29 -2.41 12.38 -6.51
C ALA A 29 -1.96 13.84 -6.46
N ALA A 30 -1.08 14.19 -5.51
CA ALA A 30 -0.55 15.54 -5.38
C ALA A 30 0.26 15.96 -6.62
N ILE A 31 1.09 15.06 -7.16
CA ILE A 31 1.87 15.30 -8.38
C ILE A 31 0.95 15.52 -9.58
N ALA A 32 -0.06 14.66 -9.77
CA ALA A 32 -0.98 14.77 -10.89
C ALA A 32 -1.77 16.09 -10.85
N ALA A 33 -2.33 16.45 -9.70
CA ALA A 33 -3.04 17.70 -9.52
C ALA A 33 -2.12 18.92 -9.66
N GLY A 34 -0.92 18.88 -9.06
CA GLY A 34 0.06 19.97 -9.15
C GLY A 34 0.58 20.21 -10.56
N ARG A 35 0.86 19.14 -11.33
CA ARG A 35 1.23 19.22 -12.76
C ARG A 35 0.09 19.76 -13.63
N ALA A 36 -1.16 19.58 -13.21
CA ALA A 36 -2.34 20.20 -13.85
C ALA A 36 -2.58 21.65 -13.37
N GLY A 37 -1.65 22.27 -12.67
CA GLY A 37 -1.70 23.66 -12.22
C GLY A 37 -2.58 23.93 -11.01
N LYS A 38 -2.98 22.91 -10.25
CA LYS A 38 -3.76 23.08 -9.02
C LYS A 38 -2.85 23.34 -7.82
N THR A 39 -3.31 24.20 -6.90
CA THR A 39 -2.66 24.37 -5.61
C THR A 39 -2.99 23.17 -4.71
N VAL A 40 -1.96 22.54 -4.16
CA VAL A 40 -2.10 21.29 -3.40
C VAL A 40 -1.48 21.42 -2.02
N ILE A 41 -2.20 20.99 -0.99
CA ILE A 41 -1.63 20.66 0.32
C ILE A 41 -1.52 19.14 0.46
N LEU A 42 -0.31 18.64 0.75
CA LEU A 42 -0.03 17.22 1.02
C LEU A 42 0.34 17.08 2.49
N ILE A 43 -0.45 16.32 3.24
CA ILE A 43 -0.32 16.14 4.69
C ILE A 43 0.14 14.73 5.00
N GLU A 44 1.27 14.57 5.70
CA GLU A 44 1.87 13.28 6.05
C GLU A 44 2.10 13.15 7.56
N GLN A 45 1.73 12.00 8.11
CA GLN A 45 1.85 11.69 9.55
C GLN A 45 3.28 11.45 10.04
N SER A 46 4.21 11.17 9.14
CA SER A 46 5.62 10.88 9.41
C SER A 46 6.53 12.03 8.97
N PRO A 47 7.83 12.02 9.32
CA PRO A 47 8.75 13.05 8.88
C PRO A 47 9.19 12.91 7.41
N VAL A 48 8.72 11.89 6.68
CA VAL A 48 9.15 11.58 5.31
C VAL A 48 7.98 11.19 4.41
N LEU A 49 8.12 11.41 3.10
CA LEU A 49 7.20 10.93 2.07
C LEU A 49 7.50 9.48 1.69
N GLY A 50 6.52 8.79 1.13
CA GLY A 50 6.67 7.45 0.55
C GLY A 50 5.87 6.35 1.28
N GLY A 51 5.20 6.69 2.38
CA GLY A 51 4.37 5.72 3.10
C GLY A 51 5.18 4.50 3.54
N VAL A 52 4.69 3.30 3.25
CA VAL A 52 5.42 2.08 3.61
C VAL A 52 6.65 1.82 2.75
N LEU A 53 6.75 2.39 1.53
CA LEU A 53 7.95 2.25 0.69
C LEU A 53 9.17 2.96 1.27
N SER A 54 8.98 3.96 2.12
CA SER A 54 10.02 4.63 2.91
C SER A 54 10.04 4.18 4.37
N SER A 55 9.26 3.16 4.74
CA SER A 55 9.09 2.67 6.11
C SER A 55 9.08 1.14 6.19
N GLY A 56 9.99 0.49 5.44
CA GLY A 56 10.30 -0.93 5.58
C GLY A 56 9.80 -1.84 4.46
N VAL A 57 8.84 -1.44 3.63
CA VAL A 57 8.56 -2.13 2.36
C VAL A 57 9.54 -1.61 1.32
N ILE A 58 10.55 -2.40 1.05
CA ILE A 58 11.77 -1.96 0.35
C ILE A 58 11.85 -2.46 -1.08
N ARG A 59 10.71 -2.80 -1.68
CA ARG A 59 10.62 -3.35 -3.03
C ARG A 59 9.25 -3.11 -3.64
N LEU A 60 9.18 -3.21 -4.97
CA LEU A 60 7.90 -3.30 -5.67
C LEU A 60 7.41 -4.74 -5.68
N ASP A 61 6.17 -4.92 -5.29
CA ASP A 61 5.42 -6.17 -5.48
C ASP A 61 4.67 -6.05 -6.81
N ASP A 62 5.39 -6.33 -7.89
CA ASP A 62 4.92 -6.41 -9.26
C ASP A 62 5.32 -7.76 -9.88
N LEU A 63 4.47 -8.37 -10.69
CA LEU A 63 4.83 -9.55 -11.49
C LEU A 63 5.46 -9.16 -12.83
N TYR A 64 5.04 -8.02 -13.37
CA TYR A 64 5.50 -7.49 -14.64
C TYR A 64 5.97 -6.05 -14.43
N VAL A 65 7.25 -5.79 -14.59
CA VAL A 65 7.81 -4.43 -14.44
C VAL A 65 7.22 -3.46 -15.46
N GLU A 66 6.80 -3.96 -16.60
CA GLU A 66 6.16 -3.21 -17.68
C GLU A 66 4.76 -2.72 -17.32
N SER A 67 4.13 -3.29 -16.28
CA SER A 67 2.84 -2.82 -15.78
C SER A 67 2.94 -1.54 -14.96
N ASN A 68 4.12 -1.20 -14.45
CA ASN A 68 4.36 0.07 -13.76
C ASN A 68 4.32 1.23 -14.75
N SER A 69 3.59 2.28 -14.42
CA SER A 69 3.42 3.45 -15.29
C SER A 69 3.20 4.72 -14.47
N GLY A 70 3.23 5.89 -15.13
CA GLY A 70 3.01 7.15 -14.45
C GLY A 70 4.04 7.42 -13.33
N VAL A 71 3.56 7.92 -12.19
CA VAL A 71 4.41 8.39 -11.08
C VAL A 71 5.23 7.26 -10.44
N ILE A 72 4.68 6.04 -10.30
CA ILE A 72 5.45 4.92 -9.72
C ILE A 72 6.60 4.48 -10.63
N GLU A 73 6.41 4.57 -11.95
CA GLU A 73 7.48 4.29 -12.90
C GLU A 73 8.55 5.40 -12.88
N GLU A 74 8.15 6.67 -12.77
CA GLU A 74 9.10 7.78 -12.59
C GLU A 74 9.93 7.58 -11.33
N PHE A 75 9.30 7.23 -10.21
CA PHE A 75 9.98 6.87 -8.97
C PHE A 75 10.99 5.74 -9.20
N ARG A 76 10.57 4.62 -9.80
CA ARG A 76 11.42 3.46 -10.07
C ARG A 76 12.62 3.84 -10.94
N GLN A 77 12.43 4.65 -11.98
CA GLN A 77 13.52 5.08 -12.87
C GLN A 77 14.53 5.98 -12.13
N ARG A 78 14.07 6.83 -11.23
CA ARG A 78 14.97 7.65 -10.40
C ARG A 78 15.76 6.80 -9.40
N VAL A 79 15.14 5.80 -8.77
CA VAL A 79 15.83 4.81 -7.93
C VAL A 79 16.89 4.05 -8.75
N LYS A 80 16.53 3.61 -9.96
CA LYS A 80 17.45 2.96 -10.89
C LYS A 80 18.66 3.85 -11.22
N ALA A 81 18.42 5.12 -11.54
CA ALA A 81 19.48 6.08 -11.82
C ALA A 81 20.39 6.26 -10.60
N TYR A 82 19.80 6.48 -9.41
CA TYR A 82 20.54 6.63 -8.15
C TYR A 82 21.44 5.41 -7.86
N HIS A 83 20.93 4.19 -7.98
CA HIS A 83 21.72 2.99 -7.75
C HIS A 83 22.86 2.83 -8.74
N ARG A 84 22.65 3.19 -9.99
CA ARG A 84 23.67 3.07 -11.05
C ARG A 84 24.73 4.15 -11.00
N THR A 85 24.49 5.25 -10.31
CA THR A 85 25.44 6.36 -10.11
C THR A 85 26.02 6.38 -8.70
N GLU A 86 25.20 6.63 -7.69
CA GLU A 86 25.65 6.82 -6.30
C GLU A 86 26.07 5.52 -5.61
N LEU A 87 25.41 4.39 -5.96
CA LEU A 87 25.70 3.07 -5.42
C LEU A 87 26.35 2.12 -6.44
N ALA A 88 26.98 2.66 -7.49
CA ALA A 88 27.60 1.87 -8.54
C ALA A 88 28.67 0.88 -8.02
N GLU A 89 29.31 1.19 -6.90
CA GLU A 89 30.35 0.37 -6.27
C GLU A 89 29.79 -0.69 -5.29
N ASP A 90 28.50 -0.59 -4.90
CA ASP A 90 27.88 -1.58 -4.02
C ASP A 90 27.93 -2.99 -4.65
N PRO A 91 28.38 -4.02 -3.90
CA PRO A 91 28.53 -5.37 -4.46
C PRO A 91 27.21 -5.97 -4.99
N LEU A 92 26.07 -5.65 -4.35
CA LEU A 92 24.76 -6.15 -4.78
C LEU A 92 24.31 -5.47 -6.06
N VAL A 93 24.50 -4.14 -6.18
CA VAL A 93 24.22 -3.39 -7.42
C VAL A 93 25.04 -3.93 -8.57
N LYS A 94 26.36 -4.12 -8.38
CA LYS A 94 27.26 -4.73 -9.40
C LYS A 94 26.82 -6.14 -9.83
N ALA A 95 26.39 -6.95 -8.87
CA ALA A 95 25.89 -8.29 -9.15
C ALA A 95 24.58 -8.26 -9.95
N HIS A 96 23.68 -7.34 -9.62
CA HIS A 96 22.37 -7.22 -10.27
C HIS A 96 22.43 -6.57 -11.66
N LEU A 97 23.45 -5.79 -11.98
CA LEU A 97 23.69 -5.30 -13.35
C LEU A 97 23.92 -6.44 -14.37
N LYS A 98 24.35 -7.62 -13.89
CA LYS A 98 24.62 -8.81 -14.72
C LYS A 98 23.42 -9.77 -14.81
N ARG A 99 22.33 -9.46 -14.12
CA ARG A 99 21.11 -10.30 -14.10
C ARG A 99 20.11 -9.84 -15.16
N ASP A 100 19.16 -10.72 -15.48
CA ASP A 100 18.00 -10.35 -16.29
C ASP A 100 17.34 -9.09 -15.67
N PRO A 101 17.10 -8.03 -16.43
CA PRO A 101 16.39 -6.85 -15.94
C PRO A 101 15.05 -7.14 -15.27
N ARG A 102 14.37 -8.23 -15.70
CA ARG A 102 13.10 -8.67 -15.12
C ARG A 102 13.24 -9.50 -13.84
N PHE A 103 14.48 -9.76 -13.40
CA PHE A 103 14.69 -10.48 -12.14
C PHE A 103 13.96 -9.76 -10.99
N PRO A 104 13.13 -10.46 -10.20
CA PRO A 104 12.41 -9.88 -9.08
C PRO A 104 13.35 -9.15 -8.12
N TRP A 105 12.94 -7.95 -7.71
CA TRP A 105 13.69 -7.09 -6.78
C TRP A 105 15.10 -6.73 -7.25
N ASN A 106 15.32 -6.62 -8.56
CA ASN A 106 16.59 -6.21 -9.12
C ASN A 106 16.91 -4.75 -8.72
N VAL A 107 17.85 -4.55 -7.79
CA VAL A 107 18.23 -3.22 -7.30
C VAL A 107 18.80 -2.34 -8.40
N ALA A 108 19.55 -2.91 -9.35
CA ALA A 108 20.10 -2.18 -10.49
C ALA A 108 19.03 -1.70 -11.49
N GLU A 109 17.82 -2.22 -11.39
CA GLU A 109 16.63 -1.82 -12.16
C GLU A 109 15.65 -0.99 -11.34
N GLY A 110 16.01 -0.56 -10.12
CA GLY A 110 15.16 0.26 -9.26
C GLY A 110 13.95 -0.48 -8.70
N ARG A 111 13.99 -1.81 -8.56
CA ARG A 111 12.88 -2.63 -8.07
C ARG A 111 12.97 -2.96 -6.58
N ALA A 112 14.08 -2.64 -5.94
CA ALA A 112 14.26 -2.70 -4.50
C ALA A 112 15.28 -1.64 -4.08
N TRP A 113 15.16 -1.12 -2.88
CA TRP A 113 15.91 0.06 -2.39
C TRP A 113 16.01 0.08 -0.87
N GLU A 114 16.83 0.99 -0.35
CA GLU A 114 16.89 1.32 1.07
C GLU A 114 15.78 2.32 1.43
N PRO A 115 15.17 2.26 2.62
CA PRO A 115 14.06 3.16 3.02
C PRO A 115 14.35 4.65 2.80
N HIS A 116 15.54 5.12 3.20
CA HIS A 116 15.92 6.52 3.01
C HIS A 116 16.05 6.92 1.53
N THR A 117 16.40 5.98 0.65
CA THR A 117 16.43 6.22 -0.80
C THR A 117 15.04 6.53 -1.34
N ALA A 118 14.02 5.76 -0.92
CA ALA A 118 12.64 6.04 -1.32
C ALA A 118 12.16 7.39 -0.79
N ALA A 119 12.43 7.70 0.47
CA ALA A 119 12.07 8.99 1.08
C ALA A 119 12.69 10.16 0.32
N ARG A 120 13.99 10.08 0.01
CA ARG A 120 14.71 11.09 -0.75
C ARG A 120 14.13 11.29 -2.15
N ILE A 121 13.93 10.22 -2.89
CA ILE A 121 13.45 10.29 -4.29
C ILE A 121 12.04 10.88 -4.35
N TYR A 122 11.13 10.48 -3.46
CA TYR A 122 9.80 11.09 -3.40
C TYR A 122 9.84 12.57 -3.03
N ALA A 123 10.70 12.97 -2.08
CA ALA A 123 10.87 14.37 -1.72
C ALA A 123 11.39 15.21 -2.89
N GLU A 124 12.36 14.68 -3.67
CA GLU A 124 12.90 15.33 -4.87
C GLU A 124 11.80 15.53 -5.92
N ILE A 125 11.01 14.49 -6.24
CA ILE A 125 9.92 14.59 -7.23
C ILE A 125 8.88 15.64 -6.82
N VAL A 126 8.48 15.64 -5.56
CA VAL A 126 7.47 16.59 -5.05
C VAL A 126 8.01 18.01 -5.05
N ALA A 127 9.28 18.21 -4.67
CA ALA A 127 9.91 19.54 -4.62
C ALA A 127 10.05 20.20 -6.00
N GLU A 128 10.09 19.44 -7.08
CA GLU A 128 10.10 19.95 -8.46
C GLU A 128 8.78 20.63 -8.87
N ILE A 129 7.71 20.45 -8.07
CA ILE A 129 6.38 20.97 -8.38
C ILE A 129 6.01 22.05 -7.38
N GLY A 130 6.26 23.31 -7.75
CA GLY A 130 6.06 24.46 -6.87
C GLY A 130 4.62 24.71 -6.39
N ALA A 131 3.63 24.02 -6.98
CA ALA A 131 2.24 24.10 -6.59
C ALA A 131 1.88 23.23 -5.37
N ILE A 132 2.80 22.36 -4.91
CA ILE A 132 2.58 21.44 -3.78
C ILE A 132 3.23 22.01 -2.51
N THR A 133 2.41 22.21 -1.48
CA THR A 133 2.87 22.47 -0.11
C THR A 133 2.79 21.18 0.70
N THR A 134 3.86 20.78 1.37
CA THR A 134 3.89 19.55 2.18
C THR A 134 3.92 19.90 3.67
N ARG A 135 3.14 19.18 4.47
CA ARG A 135 3.13 19.22 5.93
C ARG A 135 3.47 17.84 6.48
N PHE A 136 4.42 17.77 7.39
CA PHE A 136 4.91 16.55 8.00
C PHE A 136 4.52 16.46 9.48
N ASN A 137 4.52 15.26 10.03
CA ASN A 137 4.18 14.97 11.43
C ASN A 137 2.80 15.52 11.80
N GLU A 138 1.85 15.37 10.89
CA GLU A 138 0.50 15.91 11.02
C GLU A 138 -0.53 14.86 10.61
N VAL A 139 -1.54 14.67 11.43
CA VAL A 139 -2.57 13.63 11.26
C VAL A 139 -3.94 14.25 11.18
N ALA A 140 -4.82 13.69 10.34
CA ALA A 140 -6.21 14.07 10.30
C ALA A 140 -6.92 13.59 11.57
N VAL A 141 -7.79 14.44 12.11
CA VAL A 141 -8.58 14.16 13.32
C VAL A 141 -10.06 14.44 13.12
N ASP A 142 -10.45 15.17 12.07
CA ASP A 142 -11.83 15.45 11.71
C ASP A 142 -11.92 16.01 10.28
N VAL A 143 -13.13 16.25 9.79
CA VAL A 143 -13.42 16.93 8.51
C VAL A 143 -14.41 18.08 8.69
N GLU A 144 -14.35 19.03 7.77
CA GLU A 144 -15.39 20.05 7.62
C GLU A 144 -16.39 19.63 6.55
N MET A 145 -17.67 19.75 6.86
CA MET A 145 -18.75 19.34 6.00
C MET A 145 -19.70 20.50 5.71
N LYS A 146 -20.20 20.57 4.47
CA LYS A 146 -21.35 21.35 4.11
C LYS A 146 -22.35 20.41 3.44
N ASP A 147 -23.44 20.13 4.14
CA ASP A 147 -24.40 19.08 3.77
C ASP A 147 -23.67 17.71 3.63
N ASN A 148 -23.73 17.09 2.47
CA ASN A 148 -23.03 15.83 2.16
C ASN A 148 -21.66 16.04 1.47
N ARG A 149 -21.14 17.26 1.43
CA ARG A 149 -19.87 17.61 0.79
C ARG A 149 -18.79 17.81 1.83
N VAL A 150 -17.65 17.14 1.66
CA VAL A 150 -16.43 17.42 2.42
C VAL A 150 -15.79 18.68 1.82
N THR A 151 -15.55 19.69 2.66
CA THR A 151 -15.02 21.00 2.25
C THR A 151 -13.68 21.32 2.87
N GLY A 152 -13.26 20.55 3.87
CA GLY A 152 -11.99 20.75 4.56
C GLY A 152 -11.61 19.56 5.44
N VAL A 153 -10.41 19.63 5.97
CA VAL A 153 -9.87 18.64 6.90
C VAL A 153 -9.30 19.36 8.13
N ILE A 154 -9.56 18.80 9.30
CA ILE A 154 -8.97 19.22 10.57
C ILE A 154 -7.87 18.24 10.93
N THR A 155 -6.69 18.78 11.21
CA THR A 155 -5.49 18.01 11.52
C THR A 155 -4.90 18.39 12.87
N GLN A 156 -3.99 17.58 13.38
CA GLN A 156 -3.17 17.89 14.54
C GLN A 156 -1.72 17.50 14.29
N ASP A 157 -0.79 18.33 14.81
CA ASP A 157 0.61 17.93 14.90
C ASP A 157 0.73 16.64 15.73
N ARG A 158 1.65 15.76 15.34
CA ARG A 158 1.94 14.52 16.05
C ARG A 158 3.45 14.39 16.23
N ASP A 159 3.91 14.31 17.48
CA ASP A 159 5.32 14.10 17.77
C ASP A 159 5.75 12.62 17.60
N ASN A 160 7.06 12.36 17.71
CA ASN A 160 7.63 11.01 17.60
C ASN A 160 7.18 10.03 18.70
N GLN A 161 6.56 10.55 19.78
CA GLN A 161 5.96 9.74 20.84
C GLN A 161 4.47 9.49 20.62
N GLY A 162 3.91 10.06 19.54
CA GLY A 162 2.51 9.96 19.19
C GLY A 162 1.59 10.97 19.91
N LYS A 163 2.15 11.92 20.66
CA LYS A 163 1.36 12.95 21.33
C LYS A 163 0.84 13.96 20.32
N LEU A 164 -0.45 14.26 20.40
CA LEU A 164 -1.09 15.24 19.56
C LEU A 164 -0.86 16.65 20.10
N GLY A 165 -0.59 17.57 19.18
CA GLY A 165 -0.28 18.97 19.45
C GLY A 165 -1.39 19.91 18.96
N LYS A 166 -0.98 20.98 18.28
CA LYS A 166 -1.86 22.04 17.81
C LYS A 166 -2.79 21.55 16.70
N LYS A 167 -4.07 21.96 16.75
CA LYS A 167 -5.04 21.76 15.66
C LYS A 167 -4.85 22.79 14.55
N GLN A 168 -5.05 22.34 13.31
CA GLN A 168 -5.06 23.17 12.11
C GLN A 168 -6.25 22.77 11.24
N ALA A 169 -6.72 23.68 10.40
CA ALA A 169 -7.79 23.41 9.44
C ALA A 169 -7.34 23.85 8.04
N TYR A 170 -7.64 23.03 7.05
CA TYR A 170 -7.37 23.28 5.63
C TYR A 170 -8.65 23.12 4.84
N THR A 171 -9.03 24.15 4.09
CA THR A 171 -10.15 24.08 3.16
C THR A 171 -9.65 23.75 1.75
N ALA A 172 -10.43 22.98 0.99
CA ALA A 172 -10.12 22.65 -0.38
C ALA A 172 -11.37 22.35 -1.19
N LYS A 173 -11.29 22.52 -2.52
CA LYS A 173 -12.38 22.17 -3.44
C LYS A 173 -12.56 20.65 -3.55
N VAL A 174 -11.46 19.90 -3.50
CA VAL A 174 -11.44 18.44 -3.51
C VAL A 174 -10.50 17.93 -2.42
N ILE A 175 -10.96 16.91 -1.68
CA ILE A 175 -10.19 16.19 -0.67
C ILE A 175 -9.86 14.80 -1.22
N ILE A 176 -8.64 14.32 -0.99
CA ILE A 176 -8.22 12.96 -1.35
C ILE A 176 -7.68 12.29 -0.09
N ASP A 177 -8.38 11.26 0.41
CA ASP A 177 -7.89 10.43 1.50
C ASP A 177 -7.05 9.28 0.93
N ALA A 178 -5.73 9.46 0.96
CA ALA A 178 -4.75 8.46 0.54
C ALA A 178 -4.07 7.77 1.74
N THR A 179 -4.68 7.84 2.92
CA THR A 179 -4.22 7.10 4.10
C THR A 179 -4.52 5.61 3.97
N TYR A 180 -3.74 4.76 4.64
CA TYR A 180 -4.01 3.31 4.65
C TYR A 180 -5.24 2.94 5.47
N GLU A 181 -5.62 3.79 6.41
CA GLU A 181 -6.74 3.61 7.33
C GLU A 181 -8.08 4.11 6.78
N ALA A 182 -8.06 5.05 5.83
CA ALA A 182 -9.22 5.79 5.32
C ALA A 182 -10.04 6.43 6.47
N ASP A 183 -9.36 7.19 7.33
CA ASP A 183 -9.96 7.80 8.51
C ASP A 183 -11.03 8.84 8.15
N LEU A 184 -10.85 9.57 7.03
CA LEU A 184 -11.83 10.58 6.62
C LEU A 184 -13.18 9.96 6.27
N ALA A 185 -13.22 8.67 5.90
CA ALA A 185 -14.50 7.98 5.71
C ALA A 185 -15.32 7.93 7.00
N ALA A 186 -14.67 7.66 8.14
CA ALA A 186 -15.34 7.67 9.44
C ALA A 186 -15.72 9.08 9.86
N PHE A 187 -14.85 10.07 9.70
CA PHE A 187 -15.13 11.46 10.09
C PHE A 187 -16.25 12.08 9.26
N ALA A 188 -16.31 11.78 7.97
CA ALA A 188 -17.36 12.26 7.08
C ALA A 188 -18.64 11.42 7.11
N ASN A 189 -18.71 10.36 7.91
CA ASN A 189 -19.82 9.38 7.93
C ASN A 189 -20.07 8.73 6.55
N VAL A 190 -19.02 8.54 5.75
CA VAL A 190 -19.08 7.73 4.54
C VAL A 190 -19.24 6.28 4.97
N PRO A 191 -20.27 5.55 4.49
CA PRO A 191 -20.39 4.12 4.80
C PRO A 191 -19.16 3.34 4.34
N PHE A 192 -18.71 2.43 5.18
CA PHE A 192 -17.56 1.57 4.90
C PHE A 192 -17.75 0.16 5.47
N ARG A 193 -16.94 -0.75 5.00
CA ARG A 193 -16.82 -2.13 5.50
C ARG A 193 -15.43 -2.38 6.06
N ILE A 194 -15.36 -3.31 7.00
CA ILE A 194 -14.14 -3.88 7.57
C ILE A 194 -14.27 -5.41 7.57
N GLY A 195 -13.18 -6.12 7.85
CA GLY A 195 -13.23 -7.57 7.95
C GLY A 195 -13.39 -8.27 6.60
N ARG A 196 -14.07 -9.43 6.62
CA ARG A 196 -14.21 -10.34 5.48
C ARG A 196 -15.69 -10.60 5.17
N GLU A 197 -16.01 -10.61 3.88
CA GLU A 197 -17.30 -11.04 3.37
C GLU A 197 -17.44 -12.58 3.46
N ALA A 198 -18.68 -13.06 3.45
CA ALA A 198 -18.95 -14.51 3.35
C ALA A 198 -18.60 -15.03 1.96
N ARG A 199 -18.21 -16.30 1.88
CA ARG A 199 -17.97 -17.01 0.62
C ARG A 199 -19.23 -17.06 -0.23
N SER A 200 -19.06 -16.84 -1.53
CA SER A 200 -20.12 -16.90 -2.53
C SER A 200 -19.54 -17.36 -3.88
N GLU A 201 -20.40 -17.45 -4.90
CA GLU A 201 -19.95 -17.75 -6.27
C GLU A 201 -19.06 -16.64 -6.85
N GLU A 202 -19.29 -15.37 -6.48
CA GLU A 202 -18.46 -14.24 -6.90
C GLU A 202 -17.20 -14.07 -6.03
N GLU A 203 -17.17 -14.68 -4.85
CA GLU A 203 -16.12 -14.58 -3.82
C GLU A 203 -15.75 -15.99 -3.31
N PRO A 204 -15.23 -16.88 -4.15
CA PRO A 204 -15.00 -18.28 -3.78
C PRO A 204 -13.94 -18.48 -2.68
N HIS A 205 -13.04 -17.49 -2.49
CA HIS A 205 -11.98 -17.55 -1.47
C HIS A 205 -12.26 -16.63 -0.27
N ALA A 206 -13.48 -16.11 -0.13
CA ALA A 206 -13.85 -15.22 0.98
C ALA A 206 -14.18 -15.97 2.29
N GLY A 207 -14.25 -15.20 3.37
CA GLY A 207 -14.66 -15.65 4.70
C GLY A 207 -13.56 -16.37 5.47
N ARG A 208 -13.96 -17.14 6.45
CA ARG A 208 -13.04 -17.98 7.24
C ARG A 208 -12.56 -19.15 6.40
N ILE A 209 -11.28 -19.12 6.03
CA ILE A 209 -10.73 -19.98 5.02
C ILE A 209 -9.34 -20.50 5.39
N TYR A 210 -9.11 -21.78 5.13
CA TYR A 210 -7.81 -22.40 5.10
C TYR A 210 -7.52 -22.84 3.67
N THR A 211 -6.37 -22.50 3.15
CA THR A 211 -5.93 -22.89 1.81
C THR A 211 -4.64 -23.66 1.88
N ASN A 212 -4.38 -24.37 0.79
CA ASN A 212 -3.04 -24.86 0.60
C ASN A 212 -2.11 -23.67 0.38
N PHE A 213 -1.27 -23.34 1.32
CA PHE A 213 -0.16 -22.43 1.13
C PHE A 213 1.06 -23.20 0.64
N PHE A 214 1.51 -22.91 -0.59
CA PHE A 214 2.75 -23.43 -1.12
C PHE A 214 3.76 -22.31 -1.37
N ARG A 215 4.93 -22.45 -0.79
CA ARG A 215 6.16 -21.88 -1.34
C ARG A 215 6.67 -22.82 -2.43
N GLY A 216 6.12 -22.73 -3.62
CA GLY A 216 6.50 -23.55 -4.76
C GLY A 216 6.59 -22.72 -6.03
N VAL A 217 7.00 -23.37 -7.10
CA VAL A 217 7.18 -22.76 -8.42
C VAL A 217 5.88 -22.10 -8.87
N PRO A 218 5.88 -20.82 -9.29
CA PRO A 218 4.70 -20.17 -9.86
C PRO A 218 4.09 -21.02 -10.97
N GLY A 219 2.77 -21.19 -10.95
CA GLY A 219 2.01 -21.88 -11.98
C GLY A 219 1.76 -23.37 -11.77
N THR A 220 2.20 -23.96 -10.65
CA THR A 220 2.01 -25.42 -10.40
C THR A 220 0.94 -25.76 -9.37
N LEU A 221 0.26 -24.77 -8.78
CA LEU A 221 -0.60 -24.98 -7.63
C LEU A 221 -1.96 -24.36 -7.82
N LYS A 222 -2.96 -25.22 -8.03
CA LYS A 222 -4.35 -24.82 -7.83
C LYS A 222 -4.58 -24.61 -6.34
N ALA A 223 -5.04 -23.40 -5.98
CA ALA A 223 -5.47 -23.11 -4.62
C ALA A 223 -6.59 -24.06 -4.23
N THR A 224 -6.33 -24.91 -3.25
CA THR A 224 -7.32 -25.83 -2.72
C THR A 224 -7.84 -25.32 -1.38
N ILE A 225 -9.14 -25.13 -1.29
CA ILE A 225 -9.80 -24.81 -0.03
C ILE A 225 -9.88 -26.07 0.82
N LEU A 226 -9.38 -25.98 2.04
CA LEU A 226 -9.35 -27.11 2.97
C LEU A 226 -10.73 -27.31 3.66
N PRO A 227 -11.06 -28.55 4.08
CA PRO A 227 -12.38 -28.87 4.65
C PRO A 227 -12.78 -28.09 5.89
N GLU A 228 -11.80 -27.59 6.67
CA GLU A 228 -12.06 -26.81 7.87
C GLU A 228 -12.55 -25.37 7.60
N SER A 229 -12.60 -24.97 6.34
CA SER A 229 -13.04 -23.64 5.92
C SER A 229 -14.55 -23.52 6.01
N THR A 230 -15.07 -22.65 6.89
CA THR A 230 -16.50 -22.40 7.00
C THR A 230 -17.02 -21.44 5.95
N GLY A 231 -16.16 -20.52 5.47
CA GLY A 231 -16.56 -19.46 4.54
C GLY A 231 -17.44 -18.36 5.16
N GLU A 232 -17.54 -18.32 6.48
CA GLU A 232 -18.35 -17.32 7.19
C GLU A 232 -17.66 -15.96 7.20
N ALA A 233 -18.44 -14.89 7.10
CA ALA A 233 -17.99 -13.53 7.29
C ALA A 233 -17.54 -13.26 8.73
N ASP A 234 -16.62 -12.34 8.91
CA ASP A 234 -16.27 -11.78 10.21
C ASP A 234 -15.69 -10.35 10.08
N ASP A 235 -15.42 -9.70 11.20
CA ASP A 235 -14.87 -8.35 11.29
C ASP A 235 -13.33 -8.31 11.36
N ARG A 236 -12.66 -9.45 11.15
CA ARG A 236 -11.21 -9.56 11.30
C ARG A 236 -10.47 -9.14 10.04
N SER A 237 -9.35 -8.46 10.23
CA SER A 237 -8.40 -8.15 9.17
C SER A 237 -7.22 -9.11 9.19
N GLN A 238 -6.52 -9.19 8.07
CA GLN A 238 -5.22 -9.87 7.99
C GLN A 238 -4.18 -9.20 8.92
N ALA A 239 -3.12 -9.94 9.26
CA ALA A 239 -2.04 -9.47 10.12
C ALA A 239 -1.40 -8.17 9.62
N PHE A 240 -1.00 -7.31 10.55
CA PHE A 240 -0.16 -6.14 10.31
C PHE A 240 1.22 -6.37 10.92
N THR A 241 2.17 -5.50 10.62
CA THR A 241 3.55 -5.56 11.12
C THR A 241 4.22 -4.19 11.04
N TYR A 242 5.18 -3.92 11.93
CA TYR A 242 6.26 -3.00 11.60
C TYR A 242 7.26 -3.76 10.74
N ARG A 243 7.34 -3.43 9.48
CA ARG A 243 8.23 -4.12 8.56
C ARG A 243 9.67 -3.69 8.77
N LEU A 244 10.35 -4.37 9.70
CA LEU A 244 11.70 -4.00 10.08
C LEU A 244 12.68 -4.16 8.91
N THR A 245 13.59 -3.22 8.77
CA THR A 245 14.79 -3.38 7.97
C THR A 245 15.89 -3.94 8.86
N GLY A 246 16.51 -5.03 8.48
CA GLY A 246 17.69 -5.57 9.15
C GLY A 246 18.97 -5.17 8.44
N LYS A 247 20.10 -5.15 9.17
CA LYS A 247 21.44 -4.97 8.59
C LYS A 247 22.39 -6.03 9.10
N ASP A 248 23.16 -6.63 8.21
CA ASP A 248 24.22 -7.57 8.56
C ASP A 248 25.53 -6.82 8.83
N TYR A 249 25.94 -6.78 10.07
CA TYR A 249 27.17 -6.13 10.52
C TYR A 249 28.43 -7.01 10.35
N GLY A 250 28.26 -8.27 9.94
CA GLY A 250 29.37 -9.23 9.76
C GLY A 250 30.03 -9.69 11.05
N ARG A 251 29.53 -9.25 12.22
CA ARG A 251 30.06 -9.58 13.54
C ARG A 251 28.94 -9.58 14.59
N PRO A 252 29.01 -10.42 15.62
CA PRO A 252 27.96 -10.55 16.63
C PRO A 252 27.99 -9.44 17.70
N ASP A 253 29.08 -8.71 17.84
CA ASP A 253 29.33 -7.70 18.88
C ASP A 253 28.99 -6.25 18.44
N HIS A 254 28.14 -6.09 17.43
CA HIS A 254 27.72 -4.78 16.95
C HIS A 254 26.78 -4.04 17.92
N PRO A 255 26.75 -2.68 17.94
CA PRO A 255 25.98 -1.91 18.93
C PRO A 255 24.45 -1.97 18.75
N TYR A 256 23.96 -2.39 17.58
CA TYR A 256 22.54 -2.44 17.25
C TYR A 256 21.88 -3.79 17.56
N ARG A 257 22.48 -4.53 18.45
CA ARG A 257 21.93 -5.77 18.99
C ARG A 257 20.96 -5.49 20.13
N ILE A 258 19.80 -6.16 20.14
CA ILE A 258 18.85 -6.09 21.24
C ILE A 258 19.43 -6.88 22.41
N LYS A 259 19.65 -6.20 23.54
CA LYS A 259 20.33 -6.78 24.71
C LYS A 259 19.42 -7.59 25.64
N GLN A 260 18.13 -7.25 25.66
CA GLN A 260 17.12 -7.87 26.51
C GLN A 260 15.88 -8.19 25.70
N PRO A 261 15.17 -9.29 25.97
CA PRO A 261 13.92 -9.59 25.29
C PRO A 261 12.90 -8.48 25.55
N PRO A 262 12.16 -8.04 24.52
CA PRO A 262 11.07 -7.08 24.71
C PRO A 262 9.96 -7.63 25.61
N PRO A 263 9.10 -6.75 26.16
CA PRO A 263 7.93 -7.19 26.92
C PRO A 263 7.08 -8.21 26.16
N ASN A 264 6.61 -9.25 26.85
CA ASN A 264 5.80 -10.34 26.31
C ASN A 264 6.50 -11.19 25.22
N TYR A 265 7.82 -11.22 25.20
CA TYR A 265 8.58 -12.10 24.33
C TYR A 265 8.23 -13.58 24.56
N ASP A 266 7.99 -14.29 23.46
CA ASP A 266 7.74 -15.72 23.46
C ASP A 266 8.38 -16.32 22.21
N SER A 267 9.49 -17.03 22.37
CA SER A 267 10.25 -17.59 21.24
C SER A 267 9.46 -18.58 20.40
N ALA A 268 8.43 -19.22 20.95
CA ALA A 268 7.59 -20.16 20.24
C ALA A 268 6.78 -19.51 19.09
N LYS A 269 6.66 -18.18 19.10
CA LYS A 269 5.95 -17.42 18.05
C LYS A 269 6.80 -17.12 16.82
N TYR A 270 8.11 -17.40 16.85
CA TYR A 270 9.02 -16.92 15.82
C TYR A 270 9.78 -18.05 15.15
N ARG A 271 10.14 -17.82 13.89
CA ARG A 271 11.06 -18.64 13.11
C ARG A 271 11.98 -17.76 12.29
N TRP A 272 13.14 -18.30 11.95
CA TRP A 272 14.11 -17.62 11.10
C TRP A 272 14.90 -18.63 10.28
N ASN A 273 15.16 -18.30 9.02
CA ASN A 273 16.09 -19.04 8.19
C ASN A 273 17.44 -18.33 8.19
N LYS A 274 18.41 -18.86 8.90
CA LYS A 274 19.78 -18.30 9.00
C LYS A 274 20.53 -18.21 7.67
N ASN A 275 20.02 -18.87 6.63
CA ASN A 275 20.61 -18.80 5.28
C ASN A 275 20.06 -17.61 4.45
N ASN A 276 19.14 -16.82 4.99
CA ASN A 276 18.68 -15.59 4.34
C ASN A 276 19.86 -14.69 4.05
N LYS A 277 19.81 -14.03 2.89
CA LYS A 277 20.84 -13.09 2.42
C LYS A 277 20.28 -11.67 2.33
N PRO A 278 21.13 -10.65 2.48
CA PRO A 278 20.76 -9.28 2.14
C PRO A 278 20.20 -9.18 0.72
N ILE A 279 19.14 -8.39 0.54
CA ILE A 279 18.45 -8.23 -0.75
C ILE A 279 18.43 -6.79 -1.24
N ILE A 280 18.92 -5.85 -0.43
CA ILE A 280 19.08 -4.43 -0.78
C ILE A 280 20.49 -3.96 -0.44
N PRO A 281 20.94 -2.80 -0.98
CA PRO A 281 22.30 -2.29 -0.76
C PRO A 281 22.69 -2.18 0.73
N ASN A 282 23.98 -2.02 0.97
CA ASN A 282 24.56 -1.86 2.31
C ASN A 282 24.26 -3.05 3.25
N ARG A 283 24.15 -4.27 2.69
CA ARG A 283 23.94 -5.53 3.43
C ARG A 283 22.65 -5.55 4.25
N LYS A 284 21.59 -4.93 3.74
CA LYS A 284 20.30 -4.85 4.43
C LYS A 284 19.32 -5.94 3.99
N PHE A 285 18.39 -6.25 4.89
CA PHE A 285 17.36 -7.27 4.75
C PHE A 285 15.98 -6.64 4.82
N ASP A 286 15.05 -7.21 4.08
CA ASP A 286 13.63 -7.10 4.36
C ASP A 286 13.26 -8.16 5.41
N LEU A 287 13.00 -7.73 6.63
CA LEU A 287 12.54 -8.62 7.69
C LEU A 287 11.03 -8.83 7.54
N LEU A 288 10.65 -9.58 6.52
CA LEU A 288 9.29 -10.06 6.30
C LEU A 288 9.19 -11.51 6.77
N GLY A 289 8.38 -11.75 7.77
CA GLY A 289 8.03 -13.08 8.22
C GLY A 289 6.52 -13.28 8.17
N ILE A 290 6.06 -14.19 7.31
CA ILE A 290 4.66 -14.58 7.26
C ILE A 290 4.40 -15.60 8.37
N SER A 291 3.33 -15.42 9.13
CA SER A 291 2.84 -16.30 10.20
C SER A 291 3.76 -16.49 11.40
N TRP A 292 5.06 -16.68 11.21
CA TRP A 292 6.05 -16.99 12.25
C TRP A 292 7.18 -15.94 12.34
N GLY A 293 6.88 -14.72 11.95
CA GLY A 293 7.81 -13.58 11.96
C GLY A 293 7.15 -12.34 12.52
N GLY A 294 7.24 -11.21 11.80
CA GLY A 294 6.68 -9.94 12.22
C GLY A 294 5.15 -9.82 12.13
N ASP A 295 4.46 -10.78 11.54
CA ASP A 295 2.99 -10.72 11.38
C ASP A 295 2.26 -10.93 12.69
N LEU A 296 1.65 -9.86 13.22
CA LEU A 296 0.82 -9.91 14.42
C LEU A 296 -0.66 -9.83 14.06
N THR A 297 -1.43 -10.84 14.46
CA THR A 297 -2.88 -10.94 14.26
C THR A 297 -3.66 -10.36 15.43
N GLY A 298 -4.97 -10.10 15.21
CA GLY A 298 -5.91 -9.73 16.27
C GLY A 298 -5.97 -8.23 16.59
N TYR A 299 -5.09 -7.41 16.03
CA TYR A 299 -5.04 -5.97 16.30
C TYR A 299 -5.38 -5.10 15.09
N GLY A 300 -5.42 -5.65 13.87
CA GLY A 300 -5.61 -4.84 12.67
C GLY A 300 -6.93 -4.09 12.64
N THR A 301 -8.05 -4.77 12.88
CA THR A 301 -9.38 -4.12 12.97
C THR A 301 -9.41 -3.08 14.10
N ARG A 302 -8.84 -3.40 15.26
CA ARG A 302 -8.75 -2.48 16.40
C ARG A 302 -7.93 -1.24 16.04
N TRP A 303 -6.80 -1.38 15.35
CA TRP A 303 -6.00 -0.26 14.84
C TRP A 303 -6.82 0.65 13.92
N VAL A 304 -7.52 0.07 12.96
CA VAL A 304 -8.30 0.83 11.98
C VAL A 304 -9.40 1.64 12.65
N LEU A 305 -10.09 1.08 13.65
CA LEU A 305 -11.20 1.73 14.36
C LEU A 305 -10.77 2.67 15.50
N ALA A 306 -9.49 2.62 15.91
CA ALA A 306 -8.99 3.39 17.04
C ALA A 306 -8.77 4.87 16.68
N ASP A 307 -8.92 5.73 17.68
CA ASP A 307 -8.38 7.09 17.65
C ASP A 307 -6.85 7.10 17.81
N TRP A 308 -6.24 8.26 17.67
CA TRP A 308 -4.79 8.38 17.73
C TRP A 308 -4.20 8.07 19.12
N GLU A 309 -4.93 8.28 20.20
CA GLU A 309 -4.47 7.94 21.55
C GLU A 309 -4.39 6.42 21.74
N GLU A 310 -5.41 5.69 21.29
CA GLU A 310 -5.40 4.22 21.33
C GLU A 310 -4.40 3.62 20.35
N ARG A 311 -4.21 4.23 19.16
CA ARG A 311 -3.20 3.80 18.18
C ARG A 311 -1.79 3.81 18.76
N VAL A 312 -1.42 4.79 19.58
CA VAL A 312 -0.11 4.83 20.26
C VAL A 312 0.11 3.60 21.15
N LYS A 313 -0.94 3.13 21.83
CA LYS A 313 -0.87 1.91 22.66
C LYS A 313 -0.70 0.66 21.79
N ILE A 314 -1.44 0.59 20.69
CA ILE A 314 -1.37 -0.52 19.73
C ILE A 314 0.01 -0.52 19.01
N GLU A 315 0.53 0.62 18.61
CA GLU A 315 1.89 0.75 18.03
C GLU A 315 2.96 0.13 18.94
N ARG A 316 2.86 0.37 20.24
CA ARG A 316 3.79 -0.20 21.21
C ARG A 316 3.73 -1.73 21.24
N ILE A 317 2.52 -2.30 21.11
CA ILE A 317 2.33 -3.76 21.05
C ILE A 317 3.02 -4.32 19.80
N PHE A 318 2.80 -3.73 18.63
CA PHE A 318 3.43 -4.14 17.38
C PHE A 318 4.95 -4.01 17.44
N ARG A 319 5.47 -2.86 17.92
CA ARG A 319 6.92 -2.63 18.06
C ARG A 319 7.57 -3.68 18.96
N ASN A 320 6.97 -4.00 20.10
CA ASN A 320 7.48 -5.04 20.99
C ASN A 320 7.47 -6.42 20.34
N TYR A 321 6.42 -6.74 19.58
CA TYR A 321 6.32 -8.02 18.88
C TYR A 321 7.39 -8.15 17.78
N ASP A 322 7.57 -7.14 16.95
CA ASP A 322 8.54 -7.16 15.86
C ASP A 322 9.99 -7.11 16.37
N LEU A 323 10.26 -6.36 17.45
CA LEU A 323 11.55 -6.39 18.16
C LEU A 323 11.79 -7.75 18.81
N GLY A 324 10.74 -8.44 19.29
CA GLY A 324 10.82 -9.82 19.79
C GLY A 324 11.28 -10.77 18.70
N TRP A 325 10.79 -10.61 17.48
CA TRP A 325 11.28 -11.40 16.35
C TRP A 325 12.75 -11.11 16.03
N LEU A 326 13.17 -9.85 16.01
CA LEU A 326 14.59 -9.51 15.82
C LEU A 326 15.46 -10.06 16.95
N TYR A 327 15.00 -10.01 18.21
CA TYR A 327 15.70 -10.62 19.32
C TYR A 327 15.86 -12.14 19.14
N TYR A 328 14.80 -12.84 18.70
CA TYR A 328 14.84 -14.25 18.33
C TYR A 328 15.88 -14.52 17.22
N ILE A 329 15.89 -13.72 16.15
CA ILE A 329 16.87 -13.83 15.05
C ILE A 329 18.29 -13.78 15.58
N GLN A 330 18.56 -12.88 16.52
CA GLN A 330 19.89 -12.64 17.10
C GLN A 330 20.31 -13.70 18.12
N THR A 331 19.38 -14.46 18.67
CA THR A 331 19.60 -15.45 19.73
C THR A 331 19.34 -16.86 19.21
N GLU A 332 18.13 -17.38 19.41
CA GLU A 332 17.73 -18.74 19.03
C GLU A 332 17.74 -18.97 17.51
N GLY A 333 17.50 -17.92 16.72
CA GLY A 333 17.58 -17.94 15.27
C GLY A 333 18.99 -18.08 14.68
N GLY A 334 20.03 -17.90 15.51
CA GLY A 334 21.42 -18.16 15.14
C GLY A 334 22.04 -17.14 14.15
N SER A 335 21.54 -15.91 14.12
CA SER A 335 22.07 -14.81 13.30
C SER A 335 22.39 -13.56 14.14
N PRO A 336 23.35 -13.66 15.09
CA PRO A 336 23.66 -12.57 16.01
C PRO A 336 24.31 -11.34 15.35
N ASN A 337 24.74 -11.47 14.10
CA ASN A 337 25.31 -10.41 13.28
C ASN A 337 24.27 -9.48 12.65
N ILE A 338 22.97 -9.81 12.71
CA ILE A 338 21.89 -8.98 12.18
C ILE A 338 21.37 -8.05 13.27
N GLY A 339 21.18 -6.76 12.94
CA GLY A 339 20.63 -5.77 13.86
C GLY A 339 19.76 -4.75 13.14
N LEU A 340 19.22 -3.78 13.89
CA LEU A 340 18.60 -2.60 13.30
C LEU A 340 19.65 -1.82 12.49
N PRO A 341 19.28 -1.17 11.39
CA PRO A 341 20.22 -0.42 10.55
C PRO A 341 20.65 0.88 11.27
N ASP A 342 21.93 1.20 11.22
CA ASP A 342 22.52 2.39 11.84
C ASP A 342 22.27 3.69 11.06
N ASP A 343 21.78 3.57 9.83
CA ASP A 343 21.58 4.63 8.85
C ASP A 343 20.11 4.80 8.38
N GLU A 344 19.18 4.06 9.01
CA GLU A 344 17.76 4.21 8.76
C GLU A 344 17.01 4.63 10.02
N PHE A 345 16.03 5.52 9.89
CA PHE A 345 15.13 5.94 10.97
C PHE A 345 15.86 6.37 12.25
N THR A 346 16.99 7.08 12.08
CA THR A 346 17.90 7.42 13.18
C THR A 346 17.26 8.30 14.26
N ASP A 347 16.23 9.06 13.89
CA ASP A 347 15.42 9.89 14.77
C ASP A 347 14.23 9.14 15.40
N ASN A 348 14.03 7.86 15.05
CA ASN A 348 12.96 6.99 15.55
C ASN A 348 13.49 5.67 16.14
N ASN A 349 14.63 5.69 16.79
CA ASN A 349 15.29 4.51 17.37
C ASN A 349 15.57 3.39 16.33
N ASN A 350 15.85 3.76 15.10
CA ASN A 350 16.11 2.87 13.95
C ASN A 350 14.93 1.94 13.61
N LEU A 351 13.71 2.34 13.98
CA LEU A 351 12.45 1.65 13.66
C LEU A 351 11.68 2.39 12.56
N PRO A 352 10.96 1.67 11.69
CA PRO A 352 10.11 2.31 10.69
C PRO A 352 9.12 3.31 11.30
N TYR A 353 8.83 4.38 10.57
CA TYR A 353 7.97 5.46 11.05
C TYR A 353 6.50 5.06 11.19
N ARG A 354 6.07 4.03 10.46
CA ARG A 354 4.65 3.64 10.43
C ARG A 354 4.44 2.14 10.39
N LEU A 355 3.30 1.74 10.91
CA LEU A 355 2.79 0.38 10.81
C LEU A 355 2.43 0.06 9.34
N TYR A 356 2.75 -1.14 8.88
CA TYR A 356 2.27 -1.66 7.61
C TYR A 356 0.83 -2.15 7.76
N VAL A 357 -0.10 -1.24 7.47
CA VAL A 357 -1.54 -1.50 7.46
C VAL A 357 -1.89 -2.08 6.09
N ARG A 358 -2.16 -3.38 6.05
CA ARG A 358 -2.48 -4.07 4.79
C ARG A 358 -3.90 -3.85 4.32
N GLN A 359 -4.79 -3.46 5.21
CA GLN A 359 -6.19 -3.26 4.90
C GLN A 359 -6.84 -2.33 5.93
N GLY A 360 -7.26 -1.15 5.47
CA GLY A 360 -8.03 -0.19 6.25
C GLY A 360 -9.54 -0.33 6.05
N ARG A 361 -10.27 0.77 6.24
CA ARG A 361 -11.67 0.89 5.84
C ARG A 361 -11.78 0.82 4.33
N ARG A 362 -12.78 0.11 3.84
CA ARG A 362 -13.14 0.02 2.43
C ARG A 362 -14.50 0.68 2.26
N ILE A 363 -14.53 1.83 1.59
CA ILE A 363 -15.75 2.64 1.47
C ILE A 363 -16.88 1.91 0.72
N ASP A 364 -18.11 2.38 0.86
CA ASP A 364 -19.20 2.03 -0.04
C ASP A 364 -19.18 2.98 -1.25
N GLY A 365 -18.48 2.55 -2.30
CA GLY A 365 -18.27 3.31 -3.53
C GLY A 365 -19.30 3.00 -4.60
N ARG A 366 -19.29 3.81 -5.66
CA ARG A 366 -20.18 3.65 -6.83
C ARG A 366 -19.98 2.31 -7.55
N TYR A 367 -18.78 1.73 -7.46
CA TYR A 367 -18.47 0.37 -7.88
C TYR A 367 -17.77 -0.36 -6.73
N THR A 368 -18.07 -1.62 -6.50
CA THR A 368 -17.36 -2.47 -5.55
C THR A 368 -16.58 -3.54 -6.29
N LEU A 369 -15.25 -3.48 -6.21
CA LEU A 369 -14.38 -4.48 -6.82
C LEU A 369 -14.49 -5.79 -6.04
N LYS A 370 -14.72 -6.90 -6.74
CA LYS A 370 -14.90 -8.24 -6.19
C LYS A 370 -13.82 -9.19 -6.69
N GLU A 371 -13.71 -10.36 -6.07
CA GLU A 371 -12.84 -11.42 -6.57
C GLU A 371 -13.18 -11.81 -8.02
N SER A 372 -14.46 -11.85 -8.37
CA SER A 372 -14.92 -12.14 -9.74
C SER A 372 -14.47 -11.11 -10.79
N ASP A 373 -14.07 -9.90 -10.39
CA ASP A 373 -13.54 -8.88 -11.29
C ASP A 373 -12.03 -9.02 -11.54
N ILE A 374 -11.34 -9.79 -10.70
CA ILE A 374 -9.89 -9.99 -10.77
C ILE A 374 -9.52 -11.43 -11.17
N HIS A 375 -10.41 -12.37 -10.93
CA HIS A 375 -10.18 -13.78 -11.19
C HIS A 375 -10.35 -14.09 -12.69
N LYS A 376 -9.29 -14.62 -13.31
CA LYS A 376 -9.27 -14.86 -14.77
C LYS A 376 -10.26 -15.93 -15.25
N ASP A 377 -10.65 -16.88 -14.37
CA ASP A 377 -11.47 -18.03 -14.74
C ASP A 377 -12.94 -17.92 -14.32
N LEU A 378 -13.31 -16.96 -13.44
CA LEU A 378 -14.71 -16.79 -13.01
C LEU A 378 -15.53 -16.01 -14.05
N ARG A 379 -15.09 -14.82 -14.41
CA ARG A 379 -15.75 -13.95 -15.37
C ARG A 379 -14.80 -13.46 -16.46
N GLY A 380 -13.53 -13.76 -16.33
CA GLY A 380 -12.50 -13.43 -17.30
C GLY A 380 -12.46 -14.40 -18.49
N ASN A 381 -11.41 -14.31 -19.30
CA ASN A 381 -11.22 -15.11 -20.50
C ASN A 381 -10.14 -16.21 -20.34
N GLY A 382 -9.77 -16.56 -19.12
CA GLY A 382 -8.70 -17.51 -18.80
C GLY A 382 -7.29 -16.89 -18.76
N LEU A 383 -7.12 -15.68 -19.28
CA LEU A 383 -5.85 -14.94 -19.30
C LEU A 383 -5.87 -13.72 -18.37
N ARG A 384 -6.98 -13.05 -18.31
CA ARG A 384 -7.19 -11.82 -17.52
C ARG A 384 -8.60 -11.73 -16.94
N GLY A 385 -8.80 -10.84 -15.99
CA GLY A 385 -10.13 -10.50 -15.47
C GLY A 385 -11.05 -9.92 -16.56
N PRO A 386 -12.35 -9.79 -16.28
CA PRO A 386 -13.31 -9.25 -17.24
C PRO A 386 -12.98 -7.82 -17.64
N LEU A 387 -13.35 -7.46 -18.87
CA LEU A 387 -13.21 -6.09 -19.37
C LEU A 387 -14.05 -5.13 -18.54
N ASN A 388 -13.44 -4.01 -18.16
CA ASN A 388 -14.12 -2.88 -17.54
C ASN A 388 -13.77 -1.59 -18.27
N SER A 389 -14.75 -1.01 -18.97
CA SER A 389 -14.56 0.21 -19.78
C SER A 389 -14.21 1.45 -18.95
N ASP A 390 -14.57 1.45 -17.66
CA ASP A 390 -14.31 2.57 -16.73
C ASP A 390 -12.96 2.45 -16.02
N SER A 391 -12.06 1.58 -16.50
CA SER A 391 -10.74 1.36 -15.93
C SER A 391 -9.90 2.63 -15.87
N VAL A 392 -9.35 2.94 -14.71
CA VAL A 392 -8.40 4.04 -14.47
C VAL A 392 -7.06 3.55 -13.90
N ALA A 393 -6.97 2.27 -13.61
CA ALA A 393 -5.76 1.59 -13.18
C ALA A 393 -5.87 0.09 -13.48
N ILE A 394 -4.72 -0.59 -13.39
CA ILE A 394 -4.64 -2.05 -13.54
C ILE A 394 -3.98 -2.67 -12.33
N GLY A 395 -4.24 -3.95 -12.08
CA GLY A 395 -3.48 -4.80 -11.20
C GLY A 395 -2.99 -6.03 -11.93
N VAL A 396 -1.82 -6.54 -11.52
CA VAL A 396 -1.18 -7.73 -12.12
C VAL A 396 -0.69 -8.72 -11.07
N TYR A 397 -0.81 -8.38 -9.79
CA TYR A 397 -0.31 -9.21 -8.70
C TYR A 397 -1.31 -10.31 -8.32
N GLY A 398 -0.83 -11.39 -7.69
CA GLY A 398 -1.71 -12.44 -7.17
C GLY A 398 -2.53 -11.99 -5.97
N ILE A 399 -3.56 -12.75 -5.63
CA ILE A 399 -4.27 -12.58 -4.37
C ILE A 399 -3.34 -13.04 -3.25
N ASP A 400 -2.88 -12.11 -2.43
CA ASP A 400 -1.93 -12.31 -1.36
C ASP A 400 -2.47 -11.74 -0.05
N ALA A 401 -3.06 -12.59 0.78
CA ALA A 401 -3.49 -12.27 2.13
C ALA A 401 -2.56 -12.92 3.14
N HIS A 402 -2.13 -12.12 4.10
CA HIS A 402 -1.47 -12.64 5.30
C HIS A 402 -2.52 -13.22 6.26
N ASN A 403 -2.08 -14.10 7.16
CA ASN A 403 -2.96 -14.78 8.09
C ASN A 403 -3.84 -13.81 8.90
N VAL A 404 -5.07 -14.23 9.14
CA VAL A 404 -6.05 -13.48 9.96
C VAL A 404 -6.01 -13.96 11.41
N GLN A 405 -5.77 -15.25 11.61
CA GLN A 405 -5.49 -15.81 12.94
C GLN A 405 -4.03 -16.27 13.01
N GLY A 406 -3.48 -16.23 14.22
CA GLY A 406 -2.14 -16.72 14.48
C GLY A 406 -1.98 -18.20 14.10
N PRO A 407 -0.74 -18.66 13.94
CA PRO A 407 -0.49 -20.06 13.67
C PRO A 407 -1.12 -20.89 14.79
N THR A 408 -2.02 -21.76 14.41
CA THR A 408 -2.59 -22.74 15.34
C THR A 408 -1.60 -23.86 15.53
N SER A 409 -1.66 -24.52 16.70
CA SER A 409 -0.86 -25.73 16.99
C SER A 409 -1.26 -26.93 16.14
N ARG A 410 -2.23 -26.78 15.22
CA ARG A 410 -2.60 -27.81 14.28
C ARG A 410 -1.40 -28.12 13.38
N LYS A 411 -0.98 -29.36 13.41
CA LYS A 411 -0.16 -29.93 12.37
C LYS A 411 -1.04 -29.93 11.10
N GLU A 412 -0.91 -28.91 10.32
CA GLU A 412 -1.46 -28.87 8.98
C GLU A 412 -0.91 -30.08 8.21
N PRO A 413 -1.67 -30.64 7.27
CA PRO A 413 -1.21 -31.77 6.47
C PRO A 413 -0.01 -31.45 5.57
N ARG A 414 0.76 -30.46 5.94
CA ARG A 414 1.90 -29.96 5.22
C ARG A 414 3.09 -29.71 6.06
N SER A 415 4.11 -30.28 5.58
CA SER A 415 5.53 -30.01 5.78
C SER A 415 5.83 -28.74 6.61
N GLY A 416 5.68 -28.81 7.93
CA GLY A 416 6.36 -27.91 8.85
C GLY A 416 5.99 -26.41 8.88
N GLU A 417 5.20 -25.92 7.95
CA GLU A 417 4.63 -24.57 7.95
C GLU A 417 3.14 -24.71 8.27
N GLY A 418 2.71 -24.45 9.48
CA GLY A 418 1.31 -24.45 9.86
C GLY A 418 0.53 -23.48 8.95
N ALA A 419 -0.51 -23.93 8.25
CA ALA A 419 -1.38 -23.00 7.56
C ALA A 419 -2.09 -22.17 8.63
N ALA A 420 -1.96 -20.89 8.52
CA ALA A 420 -2.68 -19.97 9.35
C ALA A 420 -4.00 -19.62 8.65
N GLU A 421 -5.06 -19.55 9.42
CA GLU A 421 -6.39 -19.20 8.92
C GLU A 421 -6.36 -17.82 8.24
N GLY A 422 -6.98 -17.72 7.06
CA GLY A 422 -7.08 -16.51 6.27
C GLY A 422 -5.88 -16.24 5.35
N THR A 423 -4.85 -17.09 5.36
CA THR A 423 -3.73 -16.95 4.41
C THR A 423 -4.18 -17.33 3.00
N LEU A 424 -4.03 -16.39 2.07
CA LEU A 424 -4.23 -16.60 0.64
C LEU A 424 -2.92 -16.35 -0.09
N HIS A 425 -2.55 -17.26 -0.98
CA HIS A 425 -1.39 -17.11 -1.86
C HIS A 425 -1.73 -17.67 -3.23
N LEU A 426 -2.60 -16.93 -3.95
CA LEU A 426 -3.30 -17.40 -5.13
C LEU A 426 -2.78 -16.63 -6.35
N PHE A 427 -1.65 -17.08 -6.89
CA PHE A 427 -1.04 -16.47 -8.07
C PHE A 427 -1.48 -17.12 -9.38
N ASP A 428 -2.11 -18.27 -9.30
CA ASP A 428 -2.59 -19.03 -10.45
C ASP A 428 -4.00 -18.63 -10.92
N VAL A 429 -4.77 -17.97 -10.06
CA VAL A 429 -6.15 -17.57 -10.37
C VAL A 429 -6.29 -16.14 -10.88
N THR A 430 -5.28 -15.31 -10.68
CA THR A 430 -5.28 -13.92 -11.16
C THR A 430 -4.52 -13.79 -12.48
N GLY A 431 -5.03 -12.95 -13.36
CA GLY A 431 -4.32 -12.38 -14.51
C GLY A 431 -4.31 -10.86 -14.37
N PRO A 432 -3.87 -10.12 -15.38
CA PRO A 432 -4.08 -8.68 -15.40
C PRO A 432 -5.56 -8.37 -15.29
N TYR A 433 -5.91 -7.40 -14.46
CA TYR A 433 -7.29 -6.96 -14.25
C TYR A 433 -7.39 -5.45 -14.22
N GLN A 434 -8.58 -4.93 -14.43
CA GLN A 434 -8.86 -3.50 -14.53
C GLN A 434 -9.58 -3.00 -13.29
N ILE A 435 -9.30 -1.74 -12.91
CA ILE A 435 -9.87 -1.13 -11.72
C ILE A 435 -10.66 0.12 -12.15
N PRO A 436 -11.99 0.10 -12.04
CA PRO A 436 -12.83 1.20 -12.49
C PRO A 436 -12.80 2.39 -11.53
N TYR A 437 -12.99 3.59 -12.06
CA TYR A 437 -13.01 4.85 -11.32
C TYR A 437 -13.96 4.85 -10.12
N GLY A 438 -15.14 4.24 -10.29
CA GLY A 438 -16.19 4.20 -9.27
C GLY A 438 -15.79 3.58 -7.94
N VAL A 439 -14.67 2.82 -7.87
CA VAL A 439 -14.18 2.26 -6.60
C VAL A 439 -13.70 3.32 -5.62
N MET A 440 -13.26 4.48 -6.12
CA MET A 440 -12.73 5.61 -5.33
C MET A 440 -13.81 6.64 -4.94
N VAL A 441 -14.99 6.58 -5.57
CA VAL A 441 -16.04 7.58 -5.45
C VAL A 441 -17.12 7.11 -4.49
N PRO A 442 -17.33 7.75 -3.33
CA PRO A 442 -18.42 7.42 -2.43
C PRO A 442 -19.80 7.58 -3.11
N LYS A 443 -20.77 6.72 -2.75
CA LYS A 443 -22.11 6.77 -3.34
C LYS A 443 -22.86 8.06 -3.04
N GLN A 444 -22.74 8.58 -1.84
CA GLN A 444 -23.61 9.66 -1.34
C GLN A 444 -22.86 10.93 -0.95
N HIS A 445 -21.54 10.88 -0.82
CA HIS A 445 -20.71 12.02 -0.41
C HIS A 445 -20.01 12.64 -1.61
N GLN A 446 -19.84 13.97 -1.54
CA GLN A 446 -19.21 14.78 -2.58
C GLN A 446 -17.90 15.40 -2.06
N GLY A 447 -17.07 15.89 -2.98
CA GLY A 447 -15.85 16.61 -2.66
C GLY A 447 -14.69 15.74 -2.15
N ILE A 448 -14.84 14.40 -2.15
CA ILE A 448 -13.81 13.49 -1.61
C ILE A 448 -13.62 12.23 -2.46
N LEU A 449 -12.35 11.78 -2.59
CA LEU A 449 -11.94 10.52 -3.22
C LEU A 449 -11.09 9.67 -2.26
N PHE A 450 -11.15 8.34 -2.43
CA PHE A 450 -10.43 7.35 -1.62
C PHE A 450 -9.62 6.39 -2.50
N PRO A 451 -8.42 6.75 -2.97
CA PRO A 451 -7.62 5.89 -3.83
C PRO A 451 -6.98 4.68 -3.12
N VAL A 452 -6.96 4.67 -1.78
CA VAL A 452 -6.46 3.56 -0.96
C VAL A 452 -7.59 2.84 -0.26
N GLY A 453 -8.49 3.57 0.40
CA GLY A 453 -9.69 3.03 1.05
C GLY A 453 -10.80 2.66 0.07
N ILE A 454 -10.46 2.13 -1.10
CA ILE A 454 -11.39 1.86 -2.20
C ILE A 454 -12.54 0.92 -1.81
N SER A 455 -13.64 1.02 -2.54
CA SER A 455 -14.74 0.07 -2.44
C SER A 455 -14.35 -1.28 -3.06
N SER A 456 -14.07 -2.25 -2.19
CA SER A 456 -13.69 -3.60 -2.60
C SER A 456 -14.10 -4.62 -1.56
N THR A 457 -14.14 -5.89 -1.95
CA THR A 457 -14.20 -7.00 -1.01
C THR A 457 -12.82 -7.25 -0.38
N HIS A 458 -12.77 -8.06 0.68
CA HIS A 458 -11.51 -8.45 1.31
C HIS A 458 -10.56 -9.14 0.32
N VAL A 459 -11.08 -10.10 -0.46
CA VAL A 459 -10.26 -10.88 -1.39
C VAL A 459 -9.71 -9.99 -2.51
N ALA A 460 -10.55 -9.12 -3.08
CA ALA A 460 -10.07 -8.14 -4.07
C ALA A 460 -9.02 -7.20 -3.48
N MET A 461 -9.21 -6.72 -2.25
CA MET A 461 -8.21 -5.88 -1.56
C MET A 461 -6.86 -6.58 -1.45
N CYS A 462 -6.83 -7.90 -1.27
CA CYS A 462 -5.58 -8.66 -1.12
C CYS A 462 -4.66 -8.65 -2.34
N THR A 463 -5.12 -8.24 -3.50
CA THR A 463 -4.27 -8.01 -4.68
C THR A 463 -4.10 -6.51 -4.99
N VAL A 464 -5.15 -5.71 -4.82
CA VAL A 464 -5.12 -4.26 -5.13
C VAL A 464 -4.19 -3.48 -4.19
N ARG A 465 -4.01 -3.94 -2.95
CA ARG A 465 -3.21 -3.28 -1.91
C ARG A 465 -1.71 -3.13 -2.19
N MET A 466 -1.26 -3.50 -3.37
CA MET A 466 0.14 -3.32 -3.77
C MET A 466 0.42 -1.85 -4.12
N GLU A 467 1.54 -1.32 -3.64
CA GLU A 467 1.88 0.10 -3.77
C GLU A 467 1.89 0.62 -5.23
N PRO A 468 2.31 -0.15 -6.24
CA PRO A 468 2.20 0.30 -7.63
C PRO A 468 0.75 0.55 -8.07
N VAL A 469 -0.18 -0.28 -7.61
CA VAL A 469 -1.61 -0.12 -7.92
C VAL A 469 -2.18 1.10 -7.22
N TRP A 470 -1.87 1.28 -5.95
CA TRP A 470 -2.30 2.45 -5.19
C TRP A 470 -1.72 3.75 -5.74
N SER A 471 -0.46 3.75 -6.18
CA SER A 471 0.12 4.91 -6.87
C SER A 471 -0.65 5.26 -8.16
N SER A 472 -1.04 4.25 -8.95
CA SER A 472 -1.84 4.46 -10.17
C SER A 472 -3.24 5.01 -9.85
N LEU A 473 -3.91 4.48 -8.83
CA LEU A 473 -5.20 4.99 -8.36
C LEU A 473 -5.07 6.42 -7.80
N GLY A 474 -4.00 6.72 -7.08
CA GLY A 474 -3.69 8.06 -6.60
C GLY A 474 -3.51 9.05 -7.75
N GLN A 475 -2.76 8.67 -8.79
CA GLN A 475 -2.59 9.49 -9.99
C GLN A 475 -3.94 9.75 -10.68
N ALA A 476 -4.78 8.73 -10.81
CA ALA A 476 -6.14 8.88 -11.35
C ALA A 476 -7.01 9.80 -10.49
N ALA A 477 -6.91 9.72 -9.17
CA ALA A 477 -7.61 10.63 -8.25
C ALA A 477 -7.17 12.10 -8.42
N GLY A 478 -5.87 12.34 -8.58
CA GLY A 478 -5.32 13.68 -8.82
C GLY A 478 -5.76 14.26 -10.16
N VAL A 479 -5.76 13.46 -11.24
CA VAL A 479 -6.30 13.83 -12.55
C VAL A 479 -7.79 14.15 -12.46
N ALA A 480 -8.57 13.29 -11.79
CA ALA A 480 -10.01 13.51 -11.62
C ALA A 480 -10.30 14.78 -10.83
N ALA A 481 -9.53 15.05 -9.75
CA ALA A 481 -9.67 16.28 -8.98
C ALA A 481 -9.41 17.53 -9.83
N ALA A 482 -8.38 17.52 -10.66
CA ALA A 482 -8.06 18.64 -11.54
C ALA A 482 -9.16 18.87 -12.58
N LEU A 483 -9.65 17.82 -13.24
CA LEU A 483 -10.73 17.90 -14.23
C LEU A 483 -12.04 18.38 -13.59
N ALA A 484 -12.40 17.88 -12.40
CA ALA A 484 -13.60 18.30 -11.69
C ALA A 484 -13.58 19.81 -11.39
N ILE A 485 -12.43 20.32 -10.95
CA ILE A 485 -12.25 21.75 -10.69
C ILE A 485 -12.32 22.58 -11.97
N ASP A 486 -11.66 22.13 -13.04
CA ASP A 486 -11.60 22.88 -14.31
C ASP A 486 -12.95 22.95 -15.03
N HIS A 487 -13.78 21.92 -14.87
CA HIS A 487 -15.09 21.85 -15.53
C HIS A 487 -16.26 22.19 -14.61
N ASP A 488 -15.99 22.54 -13.34
CA ASP A 488 -17.03 22.79 -12.31
C ASP A 488 -18.02 21.63 -12.20
N LEU A 489 -17.49 20.40 -12.15
CA LEU A 489 -18.26 19.16 -12.06
C LEU A 489 -18.03 18.47 -10.71
N GLU A 490 -19.03 17.72 -10.26
CA GLU A 490 -18.85 16.79 -9.15
C GLU A 490 -17.98 15.60 -9.58
N LEU A 491 -17.18 15.09 -8.64
CA LEU A 491 -16.26 13.96 -8.90
C LEU A 491 -16.99 12.73 -9.48
N GLY A 492 -18.22 12.50 -9.04
CA GLY A 492 -19.00 11.37 -9.51
C GLY A 492 -19.69 11.60 -10.85
N ASP A 493 -19.69 12.82 -11.37
CA ASP A 493 -20.33 13.19 -12.65
C ASP A 493 -19.31 13.40 -13.78
N LEU A 494 -18.02 13.22 -13.46
CA LEU A 494 -16.96 13.28 -14.45
C LEU A 494 -17.11 12.16 -15.49
N PRO A 495 -17.05 12.47 -16.79
CA PRO A 495 -16.90 11.44 -17.80
C PRO A 495 -15.57 10.68 -17.61
N VAL A 496 -15.64 9.39 -17.32
CA VAL A 496 -14.43 8.57 -17.07
C VAL A 496 -13.48 8.59 -18.26
N SER A 497 -14.00 8.70 -19.48
CA SER A 497 -13.19 8.83 -20.70
C SER A 497 -12.24 10.04 -20.68
N GLN A 498 -12.62 11.16 -20.06
CA GLN A 498 -11.71 12.31 -19.92
C GLN A 498 -10.57 12.02 -18.95
N ILE A 499 -10.85 11.31 -17.85
CA ILE A 499 -9.81 10.85 -16.91
C ILE A 499 -8.86 9.90 -17.64
N GLN A 500 -9.40 8.94 -18.39
CA GLN A 500 -8.62 7.97 -19.18
C GLN A 500 -7.75 8.68 -20.23
N ASP A 501 -8.29 9.67 -20.94
CA ASP A 501 -7.55 10.44 -21.94
C ASP A 501 -6.32 11.12 -21.33
N GLU A 502 -6.49 11.77 -20.17
CA GLU A 502 -5.36 12.42 -19.48
C GLU A 502 -4.35 11.41 -18.94
N LEU A 503 -4.80 10.28 -18.37
CA LEU A 503 -3.92 9.22 -17.88
C LEU A 503 -3.08 8.60 -19.01
N VAL A 504 -3.71 8.30 -20.14
CA VAL A 504 -3.02 7.70 -21.30
C VAL A 504 -2.00 8.67 -21.90
N LYS A 505 -2.32 9.97 -22.02
CA LYS A 505 -1.35 11.02 -22.41
C LYS A 505 -0.14 11.10 -21.46
N GLN A 506 -0.34 10.80 -20.18
CA GLN A 506 0.73 10.72 -19.19
C GLN A 506 1.49 9.37 -19.21
N GLY A 507 1.19 8.49 -20.16
CA GLY A 507 1.82 7.19 -20.33
C GLY A 507 1.34 6.12 -19.33
N CYS A 508 0.17 6.34 -18.70
CA CYS A 508 -0.41 5.34 -17.79
C CYS A 508 -0.98 4.15 -18.56
N VAL A 509 -0.77 2.96 -18.02
CA VAL A 509 -1.33 1.70 -18.56
C VAL A 509 -2.69 1.47 -17.93
N LEU A 510 -3.74 1.47 -18.74
CA LEU A 510 -5.12 1.19 -18.33
C LEU A 510 -5.61 -0.18 -18.81
N PHE A 511 -4.88 -0.75 -19.77
CA PHE A 511 -5.07 -2.10 -20.27
C PHE A 511 -3.69 -2.70 -20.56
N PHE A 512 -3.34 -3.82 -19.91
CA PHE A 512 -1.98 -4.35 -19.95
C PHE A 512 -1.76 -5.32 -21.09
N TYR A 513 -0.71 -5.06 -21.86
CA TYR A 513 -0.12 -5.94 -22.88
C TYR A 513 1.38 -6.10 -22.62
N THR A 514 1.90 -7.29 -22.89
CA THR A 514 3.33 -7.59 -22.74
C THR A 514 4.18 -7.17 -23.95
N ASP A 515 3.53 -6.93 -25.08
CA ASP A 515 4.16 -6.68 -26.40
C ASP A 515 3.94 -5.25 -26.93
N ILE A 516 3.22 -4.41 -26.18
CA ILE A 516 3.00 -2.98 -26.52
C ILE A 516 3.75 -2.09 -25.54
N PRO A 517 4.99 -1.69 -25.85
CA PRO A 517 5.73 -0.79 -24.98
C PRO A 517 5.12 0.63 -24.98
N ARG A 518 5.30 1.36 -23.87
CA ARG A 518 4.71 2.68 -23.67
C ARG A 518 5.19 3.76 -24.65
N ASP A 519 6.36 3.58 -25.23
CA ASP A 519 6.94 4.46 -26.27
C ASP A 519 6.53 4.07 -27.70
N ALA A 520 5.70 3.03 -27.86
CA ALA A 520 5.18 2.65 -29.16
C ALA A 520 4.24 3.75 -29.70
N PRO A 521 4.34 4.13 -31.00
CA PRO A 521 3.46 5.13 -31.60
C PRO A 521 1.97 4.79 -31.49
N ALA A 522 1.62 3.51 -31.39
CA ALA A 522 0.25 3.03 -31.27
C ALA A 522 -0.24 2.93 -29.82
N PHE A 523 0.59 3.22 -28.80
CA PHE A 523 0.24 2.99 -27.40
C PHE A 523 -1.11 3.60 -27.01
N GLU A 524 -1.29 4.91 -27.23
CA GLU A 524 -2.54 5.60 -26.86
C GLU A 524 -3.77 5.01 -27.56
N ALA A 525 -3.66 4.73 -28.86
CA ALA A 525 -4.76 4.17 -29.64
C ALA A 525 -5.12 2.76 -29.14
N VAL A 526 -4.11 1.93 -28.85
CA VAL A 526 -4.31 0.57 -28.33
C VAL A 526 -4.99 0.62 -26.96
N GLN A 527 -4.54 1.49 -26.05
CA GLN A 527 -5.15 1.64 -24.73
C GLN A 527 -6.64 2.00 -24.86
N LYS A 528 -6.97 3.02 -25.65
CA LYS A 528 -8.36 3.50 -25.83
C LYS A 528 -9.25 2.45 -26.49
N LEU A 529 -8.78 1.83 -27.58
CA LEU A 529 -9.55 0.80 -28.30
C LEU A 529 -9.76 -0.46 -27.43
N SER A 530 -8.80 -0.82 -26.59
CA SER A 530 -8.92 -1.95 -25.67
C SER A 530 -9.98 -1.70 -24.60
N LEU A 531 -10.06 -0.48 -24.06
CA LEU A 531 -11.10 -0.09 -23.10
C LEU A 531 -12.51 -0.16 -23.72
N LEU A 532 -12.63 0.06 -25.03
CA LEU A 532 -13.88 -0.08 -25.78
C LEU A 532 -14.17 -1.52 -26.22
N GLY A 533 -13.28 -2.47 -25.92
CA GLY A 533 -13.41 -3.86 -26.37
C GLY A 533 -13.20 -4.05 -27.88
N ALA A 534 -12.62 -3.03 -28.56
CA ALA A 534 -12.40 -3.08 -30.01
C ALA A 534 -11.13 -3.82 -30.42
N VAL A 535 -10.22 -4.09 -29.49
CA VAL A 535 -9.03 -4.92 -29.69
C VAL A 535 -9.32 -6.32 -29.13
N ALA A 536 -8.98 -7.36 -29.89
CA ALA A 536 -9.18 -8.74 -29.45
C ALA A 536 -8.38 -9.03 -28.18
N ASN A 537 -9.03 -9.64 -27.22
CA ASN A 537 -8.53 -9.93 -25.87
C ASN A 537 -7.81 -11.27 -25.80
N ASN A 538 -7.18 -11.73 -26.88
CA ASN A 538 -6.75 -13.12 -27.01
C ASN A 538 -5.32 -13.41 -26.55
N ASP A 539 -4.58 -12.38 -26.08
CA ASP A 539 -3.16 -12.58 -25.69
C ASP A 539 -2.81 -11.89 -24.38
#